data_c5c428a5047ea25eab0a338d0b95f343
#
_entry.id   c5c428a5047ea25eab0a338d0b95f343
#
_cell.length_a   1.000
_cell.length_b   1.000
_cell.length_c   1.000
_cell.angle_alpha   90.00
_cell.angle_beta   90.00
_cell.angle_gamma   90.00
#
_symmetry.space_group_name_H-M   'P 1'
#
loop_
_entity.id
_entity.type
_entity.pdbx_description
1 polymer ?
#
loop_
_entity_poly.entity_id
_entity_poly.type
_entity_poly.pdbx_seq_one_letter_code
_entity_poly.pdbx_strand_id
1 'polypeptide(L)'
;LGLATESTARAVSAVALAILVSVYTYFQLSYALGVDDYISDEVWYVSSARNYLNKVFRVYPRVSPGVLRVTLELYTTSRDDYLRAVEEISREVELLGGRVVRGSEYYGTGDNPLYGLCVDVPEGYLGRVVALPRVVGYSAGYCYPNAGGVLRYMNLEHPPLGKYLVALSMVLCGDIPYCWRLPSIASGIGVLVLQYLLVTATVGGFWGYVLGVAVPLVTAFDRTFRSLTLVAMLDSPLTLFTYLAIAYAYLGRVRGSTLALSLAFSTKFSGAFAVPALYVGFRRRGVVPALTVLLLVYAPLAVFVALSTPLIAYKVGIEGSLGRGLASWWAEAVEGSVRWHLTTKTEPGRGPPVASPWDWLAGLNPFVLHYRYVEGVGFVADLVASGNPVLYLATAVLSLVVLPKLGELPDRGWSWVATWSTWLMYVVLWVAGNRSQYSFYMVQVTPLLYTLLAVLAYYLSDLNNLRSLAKTWLRILKRVVQYLRGEISIRVEVRVEEGKTR
;
A
#
# COMPACT_ATOMS: atom_id res chain seq x y z
N LEU A 1 -14.56 -37.66 21.23
CA LEU A 1 -15.51 -36.82 20.46
C LEU A 1 -14.94 -35.46 20.14
N GLY A 2 -14.27 -34.78 21.10
CA GLY A 2 -13.72 -33.41 20.89
C GLY A 2 -12.66 -33.31 19.80
N LEU A 3 -11.71 -34.21 19.68
CA LEU A 3 -10.64 -34.20 18.67
C LEU A 3 -11.16 -34.42 17.25
N ALA A 4 -12.16 -35.28 17.06
CA ALA A 4 -12.76 -35.51 15.75
C ALA A 4 -13.55 -34.29 15.26
N THR A 5 -14.23 -33.55 16.16
CA THR A 5 -14.96 -32.32 15.84
C THR A 5 -14.02 -31.16 15.51
N GLU A 6 -12.89 -31.05 16.18
CA GLU A 6 -11.89 -30.01 15.89
C GLU A 6 -11.19 -30.22 14.55
N SER A 7 -10.81 -31.46 14.23
CA SER A 7 -10.26 -31.82 12.92
C SER A 7 -11.22 -31.48 11.78
N THR A 8 -12.51 -31.80 11.97
CA THR A 8 -13.56 -31.49 10.99
C THR A 8 -13.74 -29.98 10.85
N ALA A 9 -13.81 -29.20 11.94
CA ALA A 9 -13.92 -27.75 11.91
C ALA A 9 -12.74 -27.10 11.18
N ARG A 10 -11.52 -27.57 11.44
CA ARG A 10 -10.31 -27.15 10.74
C ARG A 10 -10.40 -27.41 9.23
N ALA A 11 -10.77 -28.61 8.82
CA ALA A 11 -10.90 -28.96 7.41
C ALA A 11 -11.97 -28.12 6.71
N VAL A 12 -13.16 -27.99 7.31
CA VAL A 12 -14.25 -27.17 6.77
C VAL A 12 -13.84 -25.71 6.65
N SER A 13 -13.19 -25.14 7.66
CA SER A 13 -12.74 -23.73 7.61
C SER A 13 -11.66 -23.51 6.55
N ALA A 14 -10.74 -24.46 6.36
CA ALA A 14 -9.73 -24.37 5.29
C ALA A 14 -10.38 -24.42 3.90
N VAL A 15 -11.37 -25.26 3.68
CA VAL A 15 -12.16 -25.31 2.43
C VAL A 15 -12.93 -24.00 2.23
N ALA A 16 -13.57 -23.48 3.27
CA ALA A 16 -14.29 -22.21 3.21
C ALA A 16 -13.35 -21.04 2.86
N LEU A 17 -12.15 -20.99 3.45
CA LEU A 17 -11.13 -20.02 3.08
C LEU A 17 -10.70 -20.17 1.62
N ALA A 18 -10.46 -21.39 1.15
CA ALA A 18 -10.07 -21.64 -0.24
C ALA A 18 -11.16 -21.16 -1.22
N ILE A 19 -12.43 -21.42 -0.94
CA ILE A 19 -13.55 -20.91 -1.72
C ILE A 19 -13.57 -19.37 -1.70
N LEU A 20 -13.47 -18.75 -0.53
CA LEU A 20 -13.43 -17.30 -0.39
C LEU A 20 -12.31 -16.68 -1.24
N VAL A 21 -11.09 -17.20 -1.09
CA VAL A 21 -9.91 -16.71 -1.85
C VAL A 21 -10.11 -16.91 -3.35
N SER A 22 -10.66 -18.03 -3.79
CA SER A 22 -10.94 -18.28 -5.20
C SER A 22 -11.98 -17.31 -5.77
N VAL A 23 -13.07 -17.08 -5.05
CA VAL A 23 -14.13 -16.13 -5.44
C VAL A 23 -13.57 -14.70 -5.47
N TYR A 24 -12.84 -14.31 -4.43
CA TYR A 24 -12.18 -13.01 -4.38
C TYR A 24 -11.22 -12.82 -5.56
N THR A 25 -10.35 -13.79 -5.82
CA THR A 25 -9.40 -13.77 -6.93
C THR A 25 -10.12 -13.65 -8.27
N TYR A 26 -11.19 -14.42 -8.47
CA TYR A 26 -11.99 -14.36 -9.69
C TYR A 26 -12.55 -12.95 -9.95
N PHE A 27 -13.14 -12.31 -8.96
CA PHE A 27 -13.67 -10.96 -9.11
C PHE A 27 -12.58 -9.93 -9.37
N GLN A 28 -11.43 -10.01 -8.67
CA GLN A 28 -10.31 -9.10 -8.89
C GLN A 28 -9.71 -9.26 -10.30
N LEU A 29 -9.48 -10.49 -10.74
CA LEU A 29 -8.94 -10.75 -12.08
C LEU A 29 -9.94 -10.36 -13.18
N SER A 30 -11.24 -10.66 -12.99
CA SER A 30 -12.27 -10.28 -13.95
C SER A 30 -12.34 -8.76 -14.13
N TYR A 31 -12.25 -8.00 -13.04
CA TYR A 31 -12.22 -6.55 -13.11
C TYR A 31 -10.92 -6.05 -13.77
N ALA A 32 -9.77 -6.61 -13.38
CA ALA A 32 -8.46 -6.24 -13.92
C ALA A 32 -8.39 -6.43 -15.44
N LEU A 33 -9.01 -7.50 -15.96
CA LEU A 33 -9.13 -7.78 -17.40
C LEU A 33 -10.11 -6.85 -18.12
N GLY A 34 -11.08 -6.29 -17.42
CA GLY A 34 -12.12 -5.41 -18.00
C GLY A 34 -11.70 -3.96 -18.15
N VAL A 35 -10.57 -3.54 -17.57
CA VAL A 35 -10.09 -2.15 -17.63
C VAL A 35 -8.70 -2.11 -18.25
N ASP A 36 -8.65 -1.74 -19.52
CA ASP A 36 -7.41 -1.68 -20.34
C ASP A 36 -6.81 -0.27 -20.36
N ASP A 37 -6.71 0.36 -19.17
CA ASP A 37 -6.07 1.66 -18.99
C ASP A 37 -5.60 1.82 -17.54
N TYR A 38 -4.89 2.92 -17.25
CA TYR A 38 -4.46 3.27 -15.90
C TYR A 38 -5.66 3.60 -15.00
N ILE A 39 -5.58 3.16 -13.76
CA ILE A 39 -6.52 3.50 -12.70
C ILE A 39 -5.80 4.37 -11.67
N SER A 40 -6.29 5.58 -11.41
CA SER A 40 -5.76 6.47 -10.37
C SER A 40 -4.23 6.68 -10.49
N ASP A 41 -3.49 6.50 -9.40
CA ASP A 41 -2.05 6.71 -9.33
C ASP A 41 -1.21 5.62 -10.04
N GLU A 42 -1.85 4.63 -10.70
CA GLU A 42 -1.12 3.68 -11.55
C GLU A 42 -0.24 4.41 -12.57
N VAL A 43 -0.70 5.55 -13.09
CA VAL A 43 0.07 6.38 -14.03
C VAL A 43 1.47 6.71 -13.52
N TRP A 44 1.62 6.96 -12.21
CA TRP A 44 2.88 7.31 -11.58
C TRP A 44 3.72 6.09 -11.25
N TYR A 45 3.14 5.09 -10.60
CA TYR A 45 3.87 3.90 -10.10
C TYR A 45 4.24 2.94 -11.21
N VAL A 46 3.32 2.67 -12.14
CA VAL A 46 3.54 1.79 -13.30
C VAL A 46 4.54 2.42 -14.27
N SER A 47 4.41 3.72 -14.56
CA SER A 47 5.35 4.43 -15.43
C SER A 47 6.76 4.46 -14.82
N SER A 48 6.87 4.64 -13.51
CA SER A 48 8.16 4.57 -12.81
C SER A 48 8.76 3.17 -12.86
N ALA A 49 7.95 2.12 -12.65
CA ALA A 49 8.40 0.73 -12.77
C ALA A 49 8.93 0.42 -14.17
N ARG A 50 8.23 0.89 -15.23
CA ARG A 50 8.68 0.82 -16.62
C ARG A 50 9.98 1.59 -16.85
N ASN A 51 10.10 2.79 -16.29
CA ASN A 51 11.31 3.58 -16.38
C ASN A 51 12.49 2.92 -15.65
N TYR A 52 12.26 2.21 -14.53
CA TYR A 52 13.29 1.38 -13.90
C TYR A 52 13.77 0.29 -14.85
N LEU A 53 12.86 -0.45 -15.48
CA LEU A 53 13.22 -1.47 -16.46
C LEU A 53 14.02 -0.86 -17.60
N ASN A 54 13.52 0.20 -18.23
CA ASN A 54 14.13 0.79 -19.41
C ASN A 54 15.49 1.45 -19.14
N LYS A 55 15.58 2.27 -18.06
CA LYS A 55 16.71 3.18 -17.84
C LYS A 55 17.75 2.60 -16.90
N VAL A 56 17.31 1.87 -15.86
CA VAL A 56 18.22 1.31 -14.85
C VAL A 56 18.67 -0.09 -15.24
N PHE A 57 17.71 -0.98 -15.56
CA PHE A 57 18.00 -2.38 -15.82
C PHE A 57 18.23 -2.69 -17.29
N ARG A 58 17.94 -1.76 -18.23
CA ARG A 58 18.04 -1.96 -19.67
C ARG A 58 17.21 -3.15 -20.17
N VAL A 59 16.09 -3.40 -19.53
CA VAL A 59 15.10 -4.41 -19.89
C VAL A 59 13.90 -3.70 -20.52
N TYR A 60 13.49 -4.19 -21.69
CA TYR A 60 12.36 -3.62 -22.43
C TYR A 60 11.18 -4.60 -22.37
N PRO A 61 10.13 -4.27 -21.57
CA PRO A 61 8.98 -5.16 -21.44
C PRO A 61 8.21 -5.25 -22.76
N ARG A 62 7.80 -6.47 -23.13
CA ARG A 62 7.09 -6.75 -24.37
C ARG A 62 5.59 -6.57 -24.16
N VAL A 63 4.92 -6.08 -25.19
CA VAL A 63 3.45 -6.06 -25.28
C VAL A 63 2.95 -7.29 -26.06
N SER A 64 3.76 -7.77 -27.01
CA SER A 64 3.53 -9.01 -27.76
C SER A 64 4.86 -9.66 -28.14
N PRO A 65 4.90 -10.98 -28.47
CA PRO A 65 6.12 -11.66 -28.84
C PRO A 65 6.84 -11.01 -30.04
N GLY A 66 8.14 -10.73 -29.90
CA GLY A 66 8.99 -10.18 -30.95
C GLY A 66 8.73 -8.71 -31.31
N VAL A 67 7.78 -8.05 -30.65
CA VAL A 67 7.42 -6.65 -30.92
C VAL A 67 7.58 -5.84 -29.66
N LEU A 68 8.30 -4.73 -29.78
CA LEU A 68 8.36 -3.69 -28.74
C LEU A 68 7.39 -2.57 -29.09
N ARG A 69 6.58 -2.19 -28.12
CA ARG A 69 5.81 -0.94 -28.19
C ARG A 69 6.64 0.16 -27.55
N VAL A 70 6.72 1.30 -28.21
CA VAL A 70 7.56 2.40 -27.79
C VAL A 70 6.76 3.70 -27.84
N THR A 71 6.69 4.41 -26.74
CA THR A 71 6.26 5.80 -26.73
C THR A 71 7.45 6.70 -27.06
N LEU A 72 7.33 7.48 -28.12
CA LEU A 72 8.32 8.46 -28.57
C LEU A 72 7.89 9.85 -28.07
N GLU A 73 8.82 10.63 -27.54
CA GLU A 73 8.68 12.04 -27.26
C GLU A 73 9.31 12.82 -28.42
N LEU A 74 8.53 13.69 -29.08
CA LEU A 74 8.94 14.38 -30.27
C LEU A 74 9.24 15.83 -29.98
N TYR A 75 10.33 16.35 -30.54
CA TYR A 75 10.60 17.78 -30.58
C TYR A 75 9.88 18.43 -31.76
N THR A 76 8.94 19.32 -31.47
CA THR A 76 8.15 20.03 -32.47
C THR A 76 7.83 21.45 -31.97
N THR A 77 7.63 22.37 -32.88
CA THR A 77 7.45 23.82 -32.58
C THR A 77 6.00 24.27 -32.75
N SER A 78 5.17 23.49 -33.45
CA SER A 78 3.77 23.79 -33.70
C SER A 78 2.98 22.48 -33.95
N ARG A 79 1.64 22.59 -33.99
CA ARG A 79 0.78 21.47 -34.35
C ARG A 79 1.06 20.94 -35.75
N ASP A 80 1.24 21.84 -36.72
CA ASP A 80 1.53 21.45 -38.12
C ASP A 80 2.91 20.80 -38.24
N ASP A 81 3.88 21.27 -37.45
CA ASP A 81 5.19 20.66 -37.33
C ASP A 81 5.12 19.26 -36.71
N TYR A 82 4.27 19.09 -35.69
CA TYR A 82 3.98 17.77 -35.10
C TYR A 82 3.35 16.80 -36.10
N LEU A 83 2.36 17.22 -36.88
CA LEU A 83 1.73 16.35 -37.88
C LEU A 83 2.72 15.91 -38.95
N ARG A 84 3.61 16.80 -39.40
CA ARG A 84 4.71 16.44 -40.30
C ARG A 84 5.68 15.45 -39.67
N ALA A 85 6.06 15.67 -38.42
CA ALA A 85 6.94 14.75 -37.68
C ALA A 85 6.31 13.34 -37.54
N VAL A 86 5.01 13.27 -37.25
CA VAL A 86 4.26 12.01 -37.18
C VAL A 86 4.29 11.28 -38.52
N GLU A 87 4.06 12.01 -39.63
CA GLU A 87 4.09 11.42 -40.98
C GLU A 87 5.50 10.90 -41.36
N GLU A 88 6.55 11.70 -41.10
CA GLU A 88 7.95 11.32 -41.32
C GLU A 88 8.34 10.05 -40.54
N ILE A 89 8.04 10.05 -39.23
CA ILE A 89 8.35 8.95 -38.30
C ILE A 89 7.53 7.71 -38.67
N SER A 90 6.25 7.88 -39.02
CA SER A 90 5.39 6.76 -39.44
C SER A 90 5.97 6.03 -40.65
N ARG A 91 6.42 6.78 -41.66
CA ARG A 91 7.04 6.23 -42.87
C ARG A 91 8.33 5.45 -42.56
N GLU A 92 9.20 6.02 -41.71
CA GLU A 92 10.45 5.35 -41.32
C GLU A 92 10.17 4.08 -40.46
N VAL A 93 9.19 4.14 -39.56
CA VAL A 93 8.77 2.98 -38.75
C VAL A 93 8.21 1.88 -39.64
N GLU A 94 7.39 2.20 -40.65
CA GLU A 94 6.84 1.24 -41.60
C GLU A 94 7.96 0.58 -42.45
N LEU A 95 8.96 1.34 -42.89
CA LEU A 95 10.13 0.81 -43.59
C LEU A 95 10.94 -0.18 -42.75
N LEU A 96 10.90 -0.05 -41.43
CA LEU A 96 11.52 -0.97 -40.48
C LEU A 96 10.62 -2.18 -40.11
N GLY A 97 9.46 -2.32 -40.78
CA GLY A 97 8.49 -3.38 -40.48
C GLY A 97 7.66 -3.15 -39.24
N GLY A 98 7.66 -1.91 -38.73
CA GLY A 98 6.82 -1.48 -37.59
C GLY A 98 5.50 -0.84 -38.04
N ARG A 99 4.77 -0.28 -37.08
CA ARG A 99 3.54 0.47 -37.35
C ARG A 99 3.28 1.50 -36.25
N VAL A 100 2.57 2.56 -36.58
CA VAL A 100 2.02 3.49 -35.58
C VAL A 100 0.80 2.85 -34.87
N VAL A 101 0.72 3.00 -33.58
CA VAL A 101 -0.45 2.60 -32.79
C VAL A 101 -1.55 3.65 -33.00
N ARG A 102 -2.65 3.27 -33.63
CA ARG A 102 -3.76 4.18 -33.97
C ARG A 102 -4.33 4.86 -32.72
N GLY A 103 -4.58 6.16 -32.82
CA GLY A 103 -5.13 6.95 -31.73
C GLY A 103 -4.16 7.26 -30.60
N SER A 104 -2.85 6.97 -30.83
CA SER A 104 -1.79 7.28 -29.87
C SER A 104 -1.13 8.63 -30.10
N GLU A 105 -1.53 9.33 -31.18
CA GLU A 105 -1.05 10.66 -31.49
C GLU A 105 -1.54 11.64 -30.45
N TYR A 106 -0.62 12.34 -29.80
CA TYR A 106 -0.94 13.32 -28.79
C TYR A 106 -0.20 14.63 -29.01
N TYR A 107 -0.98 15.67 -29.12
CA TYR A 107 -0.51 17.04 -29.17
C TYR A 107 -1.05 17.81 -27.95
N GLY A 108 -0.18 18.01 -26.93
CA GLY A 108 -0.53 18.75 -25.72
C GLY A 108 -0.66 20.25 -26.00
N THR A 109 -1.57 20.89 -25.29
CA THR A 109 -1.75 22.35 -25.31
C THR A 109 -1.41 22.90 -23.93
N GLY A 110 -0.70 24.06 -23.87
CA GLY A 110 -0.34 24.73 -22.63
C GLY A 110 1.14 25.12 -22.57
N ASP A 111 1.60 25.54 -21.41
CA ASP A 111 2.95 26.09 -21.22
C ASP A 111 4.08 25.05 -21.40
N ASN A 112 3.74 23.77 -21.36
CA ASN A 112 4.68 22.66 -21.57
C ASN A 112 4.01 21.56 -22.41
N PRO A 113 3.76 21.80 -23.70
CA PRO A 113 3.08 20.84 -24.55
C PRO A 113 3.93 19.59 -24.75
N LEU A 114 3.32 18.41 -24.56
CA LEU A 114 3.90 17.14 -24.90
C LEU A 114 3.47 16.71 -26.28
N TYR A 115 4.42 16.21 -27.01
CA TYR A 115 4.22 15.67 -28.35
C TYR A 115 4.63 14.20 -28.31
N GLY A 116 3.66 13.32 -28.25
CA GLY A 116 3.86 11.88 -28.12
C GLY A 116 3.35 11.10 -29.32
N LEU A 117 4.01 10.00 -29.61
CA LEU A 117 3.63 9.04 -30.62
C LEU A 117 3.99 7.63 -30.14
N CYS A 118 3.05 6.68 -30.25
CA CYS A 118 3.35 5.30 -29.95
C CYS A 118 3.53 4.50 -31.23
N VAL A 119 4.59 3.68 -31.26
CA VAL A 119 4.91 2.81 -32.36
C VAL A 119 5.15 1.37 -31.88
N ASP A 120 4.71 0.41 -32.66
CA ASP A 120 5.09 -1.00 -32.52
C ASP A 120 6.24 -1.27 -33.49
N VAL A 121 7.36 -1.78 -33.01
CA VAL A 121 8.55 -2.06 -33.83
C VAL A 121 9.11 -3.45 -33.51
N PRO A 122 9.71 -4.16 -34.50
CA PRO A 122 10.47 -5.38 -34.22
C PRO A 122 11.60 -5.09 -33.22
N GLU A 123 11.83 -6.00 -32.28
CA GLU A 123 12.76 -5.79 -31.14
C GLU A 123 14.15 -5.32 -31.56
N GLY A 124 14.68 -5.85 -32.67
CA GLY A 124 16.00 -5.48 -33.17
C GLY A 124 16.14 -4.07 -33.74
N TYR A 125 15.03 -3.33 -33.92
CA TYR A 125 15.06 -2.00 -34.53
C TYR A 125 14.85 -0.85 -33.54
N LEU A 126 14.73 -1.13 -32.25
CA LEU A 126 14.57 -0.09 -31.21
C LEU A 126 15.62 1.02 -31.35
N GLY A 127 16.91 0.65 -31.46
CA GLY A 127 18.00 1.63 -31.58
C GLY A 127 17.90 2.53 -32.81
N ARG A 128 17.34 2.04 -33.92
CA ARG A 128 17.11 2.86 -35.13
C ARG A 128 15.94 3.83 -34.95
N VAL A 129 14.85 3.35 -34.36
CA VAL A 129 13.65 4.18 -34.17
C VAL A 129 13.90 5.32 -33.17
N VAL A 130 14.62 5.03 -32.08
CA VAL A 130 14.93 6.10 -31.08
C VAL A 130 15.99 7.08 -31.55
N ALA A 131 16.73 6.73 -32.58
CA ALA A 131 17.70 7.62 -33.21
C ALA A 131 17.13 8.45 -34.39
N LEU A 132 15.83 8.31 -34.71
CA LEU A 132 15.18 9.09 -35.75
C LEU A 132 15.24 10.60 -35.42
N PRO A 133 15.37 11.45 -36.46
CA PRO A 133 15.28 12.88 -36.28
C PRO A 133 14.02 13.27 -35.49
N ARG A 134 14.13 14.31 -34.64
CA ARG A 134 13.05 14.83 -33.78
C ARG A 134 12.67 13.98 -32.57
N VAL A 135 13.15 12.73 -32.45
CA VAL A 135 12.95 11.93 -31.23
C VAL A 135 13.90 12.41 -30.14
N VAL A 136 13.37 12.97 -29.06
CA VAL A 136 14.15 13.51 -27.94
C VAL A 136 14.06 12.67 -26.67
N GLY A 137 13.14 11.71 -26.64
CA GLY A 137 12.97 10.77 -25.55
C GLY A 137 12.12 9.59 -25.93
N TYR A 138 12.22 8.52 -25.15
CA TYR A 138 11.39 7.33 -25.38
C TYR A 138 11.19 6.54 -24.10
N SER A 139 10.13 5.70 -24.12
CA SER A 139 9.90 4.66 -23.13
C SER A 139 9.30 3.43 -23.83
N ALA A 140 9.96 2.27 -23.69
CA ALA A 140 9.46 1.02 -24.25
C ALA A 140 8.48 0.35 -23.29
N GLY A 141 7.31 -0.03 -23.79
CA GLY A 141 6.21 -0.65 -23.05
C GLY A 141 4.85 -0.08 -23.44
N TYR A 142 3.90 -0.15 -22.54
CA TYR A 142 2.54 0.37 -22.74
C TYR A 142 2.54 1.87 -23.05
N CYS A 143 1.70 2.26 -24.01
CA CYS A 143 1.63 3.64 -24.47
C CYS A 143 0.95 4.56 -23.47
N TYR A 144 1.59 5.68 -23.18
CA TYR A 144 0.95 6.80 -22.47
C TYR A 144 1.55 8.14 -22.91
N PRO A 145 1.29 8.55 -24.16
CA PRO A 145 1.96 9.72 -24.75
C PRO A 145 1.53 11.07 -24.13
N ASN A 146 0.36 11.13 -23.52
CA ASN A 146 -0.24 12.36 -22.99
C ASN A 146 0.11 12.69 -21.53
N ALA A 147 0.94 11.90 -20.89
CA ALA A 147 1.31 12.13 -19.49
C ALA A 147 2.60 12.97 -19.40
N GLY A 148 2.47 14.23 -19.10
CA GLY A 148 3.60 15.14 -18.91
C GLY A 148 4.64 14.63 -17.92
N GLY A 149 5.86 14.45 -18.38
CA GLY A 149 6.97 14.03 -17.52
C GLY A 149 7.02 12.56 -17.12
N VAL A 150 5.97 11.74 -17.34
CA VAL A 150 5.99 10.31 -16.93
C VAL A 150 7.04 9.50 -17.66
N LEU A 151 7.44 9.85 -18.88
CA LEU A 151 8.52 9.17 -19.63
C LEU A 151 9.90 9.32 -18.95
N ARG A 152 10.05 10.28 -18.05
CA ARG A 152 11.31 10.57 -17.32
C ARG A 152 11.15 10.38 -15.80
N TYR A 153 9.92 10.21 -15.33
CA TYR A 153 9.60 10.18 -13.91
C TYR A 153 10.03 8.87 -13.25
N MET A 154 10.84 8.96 -12.20
CA MET A 154 11.37 7.81 -11.48
C MET A 154 10.68 7.57 -10.14
N ASN A 155 9.84 8.49 -9.68
CA ASN A 155 9.11 8.42 -8.40
C ASN A 155 10.02 8.03 -7.21
N LEU A 156 11.20 8.68 -7.12
CA LEU A 156 12.20 8.35 -6.10
C LEU A 156 11.75 8.72 -4.69
N GLU A 157 10.81 9.67 -4.55
CA GLU A 157 10.20 10.09 -3.29
C GLU A 157 9.40 8.96 -2.59
N HIS A 158 9.19 7.85 -3.28
CA HIS A 158 8.67 6.62 -2.70
C HIS A 158 9.70 5.50 -2.82
N PRO A 159 9.87 4.64 -1.77
CA PRO A 159 10.76 3.50 -1.80
C PRO A 159 10.53 2.56 -2.99
N PRO A 160 11.57 1.81 -3.44
CA PRO A 160 11.52 1.14 -4.73
C PRO A 160 10.77 -0.19 -4.77
N LEU A 161 10.58 -0.90 -3.64
CA LEU A 161 10.16 -2.30 -3.66
C LEU A 161 8.81 -2.52 -4.35
N GLY A 162 7.80 -1.68 -4.06
CA GLY A 162 6.49 -1.81 -4.71
C GLY A 162 6.58 -1.68 -6.23
N LYS A 163 7.43 -0.74 -6.71
CA LYS A 163 7.69 -0.56 -8.15
C LYS A 163 8.48 -1.73 -8.75
N TYR A 164 9.37 -2.35 -7.99
CA TYR A 164 10.06 -3.58 -8.43
C TYR A 164 9.08 -4.77 -8.57
N LEU A 165 8.08 -4.88 -7.70
CA LEU A 165 7.05 -5.91 -7.84
C LEU A 165 6.24 -5.72 -9.12
N VAL A 166 5.85 -4.48 -9.44
CA VAL A 166 5.18 -4.14 -10.71
C VAL A 166 6.11 -4.37 -11.90
N ALA A 167 7.38 -3.97 -11.82
CA ALA A 167 8.36 -4.21 -12.87
C ALA A 167 8.58 -5.72 -13.11
N LEU A 168 8.65 -6.51 -12.05
CA LEU A 168 8.76 -7.97 -12.17
C LEU A 168 7.55 -8.57 -12.89
N SER A 169 6.34 -8.12 -12.57
CA SER A 169 5.13 -8.60 -13.26
C SER A 169 5.12 -8.21 -14.74
N MET A 170 5.61 -7.02 -15.10
CA MET A 170 5.78 -6.63 -16.51
C MET A 170 6.74 -7.54 -17.26
N VAL A 171 7.83 -7.97 -16.63
CA VAL A 171 8.80 -8.89 -17.25
C VAL A 171 8.20 -10.28 -17.44
N LEU A 172 7.45 -10.78 -16.47
CA LEU A 172 6.89 -12.13 -16.47
C LEU A 172 5.64 -12.29 -17.34
N CYS A 173 4.82 -11.27 -17.44
CA CYS A 173 3.47 -11.35 -18.00
C CYS A 173 3.25 -10.34 -19.15
N GLY A 174 4.11 -9.33 -19.28
CA GLY A 174 4.00 -8.25 -20.25
C GLY A 174 3.60 -6.91 -19.63
N ASP A 175 3.90 -5.83 -20.36
CA ASP A 175 3.57 -4.49 -19.94
C ASP A 175 2.15 -4.11 -20.40
N ILE A 176 1.17 -4.67 -19.70
CA ILE A 176 -0.26 -4.47 -19.94
C ILE A 176 -0.99 -4.27 -18.57
N PRO A 177 -2.12 -3.56 -18.56
CA PRO A 177 -2.83 -3.19 -17.31
C PRO A 177 -3.15 -4.36 -16.38
N TYR A 178 -3.60 -5.49 -16.93
CA TYR A 178 -3.85 -6.70 -16.17
C TYR A 178 -2.62 -7.17 -15.36
N CYS A 179 -1.44 -7.18 -16.02
CA CYS A 179 -0.19 -7.67 -15.40
C CYS A 179 0.31 -6.73 -14.30
N TRP A 180 0.14 -5.41 -14.43
CA TRP A 180 0.55 -4.46 -13.40
C TRP A 180 -0.16 -4.68 -12.06
N ARG A 181 -1.42 -5.15 -12.11
CA ARG A 181 -2.32 -5.32 -10.96
C ARG A 181 -2.08 -6.62 -10.21
N LEU A 182 -1.40 -7.61 -10.81
CA LEU A 182 -1.15 -8.91 -10.19
C LEU A 182 -0.43 -8.84 -8.83
N PRO A 183 0.61 -8.01 -8.61
CA PRO A 183 1.24 -7.89 -7.30
C PRO A 183 0.28 -7.38 -6.21
N SER A 184 -0.63 -6.47 -6.54
CA SER A 184 -1.63 -5.95 -5.62
C SER A 184 -2.67 -7.02 -5.27
N ILE A 185 -3.16 -7.76 -6.25
CA ILE A 185 -4.11 -8.87 -6.06
C ILE A 185 -3.47 -9.97 -5.20
N ALA A 186 -2.22 -10.37 -5.51
CA ALA A 186 -1.49 -11.35 -4.72
C ALA A 186 -1.27 -10.89 -3.28
N SER A 187 -1.00 -9.59 -3.07
CA SER A 187 -0.88 -9.02 -1.72
C SER A 187 -2.20 -9.09 -0.96
N GLY A 188 -3.32 -8.79 -1.61
CA GLY A 188 -4.65 -8.94 -1.02
C GLY A 188 -4.94 -10.37 -0.58
N ILE A 189 -4.68 -11.34 -1.44
CA ILE A 189 -4.80 -12.78 -1.12
C ILE A 189 -3.94 -13.14 0.10
N GLY A 190 -2.68 -12.69 0.10
CA GLY A 190 -1.75 -12.90 1.22
C GLY A 190 -2.29 -12.38 2.55
N VAL A 191 -2.90 -11.19 2.55
CA VAL A 191 -3.53 -10.60 3.76
C VAL A 191 -4.69 -11.48 4.24
N LEU A 192 -5.60 -11.91 3.35
CA LEU A 192 -6.75 -12.75 3.73
C LEU A 192 -6.30 -14.08 4.36
N VAL A 193 -5.30 -14.72 3.77
CA VAL A 193 -4.72 -15.97 4.32
C VAL A 193 -4.05 -15.72 5.67
N LEU A 194 -3.27 -14.65 5.81
CA LEU A 194 -2.63 -14.30 7.08
C LEU A 194 -3.64 -13.96 8.19
N GLN A 195 -4.75 -13.30 7.84
CA GLN A 195 -5.84 -13.03 8.79
C GLN A 195 -6.45 -14.34 9.31
N TYR A 196 -6.76 -15.28 8.40
CA TYR A 196 -7.25 -16.60 8.79
C TYR A 196 -6.31 -17.28 9.80
N LEU A 197 -5.02 -17.34 9.46
CA LEU A 197 -4.02 -18.00 10.30
C LEU A 197 -3.88 -17.31 11.67
N LEU A 198 -3.83 -15.97 11.67
CA LEU A 198 -3.63 -15.20 12.91
C LEU A 198 -4.85 -15.27 13.82
N VAL A 199 -6.06 -15.08 13.29
CA VAL A 199 -7.30 -15.12 14.08
C VAL A 199 -7.54 -16.52 14.63
N THR A 200 -7.35 -17.56 13.82
CA THR A 200 -7.48 -18.96 14.28
C THR A 200 -6.49 -19.25 15.40
N ALA A 201 -5.23 -18.81 15.27
CA ALA A 201 -4.21 -19.03 16.31
C ALA A 201 -4.48 -18.21 17.59
N THR A 202 -5.08 -17.04 17.46
CA THR A 202 -5.34 -16.11 18.59
C THR A 202 -6.55 -16.53 19.41
N VAL A 203 -7.65 -16.85 18.75
CA VAL A 203 -8.92 -17.21 19.42
C VAL A 203 -8.92 -18.69 19.84
N GLY A 204 -8.40 -19.56 18.98
CA GLY A 204 -8.33 -21.00 19.23
C GLY A 204 -9.69 -21.72 19.17
N GLY A 205 -9.64 -23.05 19.20
CA GLY A 205 -10.83 -23.90 19.22
C GLY A 205 -11.82 -23.67 18.07
N PHE A 206 -13.05 -24.09 18.23
CA PHE A 206 -14.11 -23.95 17.23
C PHE A 206 -14.32 -22.50 16.79
N TRP A 207 -14.41 -21.57 17.73
CA TRP A 207 -14.60 -20.15 17.42
C TRP A 207 -13.41 -19.52 16.68
N GLY A 208 -12.20 -20.02 16.91
CA GLY A 208 -11.03 -19.61 16.13
C GLY A 208 -11.20 -19.93 14.64
N TYR A 209 -11.75 -21.08 14.29
CA TYR A 209 -12.03 -21.44 12.89
C TYR A 209 -13.17 -20.63 12.29
N VAL A 210 -14.25 -20.40 13.04
CA VAL A 210 -15.39 -19.59 12.59
C VAL A 210 -14.96 -18.15 12.30
N LEU A 211 -14.32 -17.51 13.28
CA LEU A 211 -13.84 -16.12 13.13
C LEU A 211 -12.67 -16.03 12.15
N GLY A 212 -11.84 -17.07 12.06
CA GLY A 212 -10.78 -17.18 11.07
C GLY A 212 -11.27 -17.09 9.63
N VAL A 213 -12.49 -17.56 9.32
CA VAL A 213 -13.13 -17.39 8.00
C VAL A 213 -13.90 -16.07 7.92
N ALA A 214 -14.62 -15.68 8.98
CA ALA A 214 -15.47 -14.49 8.97
C ALA A 214 -14.66 -13.20 8.78
N VAL A 215 -13.47 -13.08 9.38
CA VAL A 215 -12.63 -11.89 9.28
C VAL A 215 -12.12 -11.65 7.86
N PRO A 216 -11.48 -12.63 7.17
CA PRO A 216 -11.13 -12.48 5.76
C PRO A 216 -12.34 -12.20 4.87
N LEU A 217 -13.49 -12.80 5.14
CA LEU A 217 -14.73 -12.56 4.39
C LEU A 217 -15.11 -11.07 4.48
N VAL A 218 -15.22 -10.52 5.69
CA VAL A 218 -15.57 -9.12 5.89
C VAL A 218 -14.50 -8.20 5.26
N THR A 219 -13.23 -8.55 5.38
CA THR A 219 -12.11 -7.79 4.77
C THR A 219 -12.21 -7.80 3.25
N ALA A 220 -12.51 -8.94 2.62
CA ALA A 220 -12.66 -9.06 1.17
C ALA A 220 -13.83 -8.21 0.61
N PHE A 221 -14.87 -7.98 1.41
CA PHE A 221 -15.99 -7.11 1.04
C PHE A 221 -15.81 -5.64 1.43
N ASP A 222 -14.77 -5.29 2.19
CA ASP A 222 -14.47 -3.91 2.49
C ASP A 222 -14.09 -3.13 1.22
N ARG A 223 -14.74 -2.00 0.99
CA ARG A 223 -14.55 -1.23 -0.25
C ARG A 223 -13.14 -0.68 -0.38
N THR A 224 -12.53 -0.20 0.70
CA THR A 224 -11.15 0.29 0.68
C THR A 224 -10.19 -0.86 0.37
N PHE A 225 -10.31 -1.97 1.09
CA PHE A 225 -9.44 -3.13 0.87
C PHE A 225 -9.56 -3.68 -0.55
N ARG A 226 -10.79 -3.94 -1.01
CA ARG A 226 -11.05 -4.48 -2.35
C ARG A 226 -10.53 -3.58 -3.47
N SER A 227 -10.75 -2.26 -3.34
CA SER A 227 -10.31 -1.30 -4.37
C SER A 227 -8.78 -1.20 -4.43
N LEU A 228 -8.11 -1.10 -3.28
CA LEU A 228 -6.65 -0.93 -3.24
C LEU A 228 -5.89 -2.21 -3.61
N THR A 229 -6.42 -3.38 -3.29
CA THR A 229 -5.81 -4.67 -3.66
C THR A 229 -6.04 -5.05 -5.12
N LEU A 230 -6.76 -4.23 -5.87
CA LEU A 230 -6.89 -4.35 -7.32
C LEU A 230 -5.90 -3.46 -8.07
N VAL A 231 -5.76 -2.20 -7.66
CA VAL A 231 -4.99 -1.17 -8.38
C VAL A 231 -3.49 -1.34 -8.13
N ALA A 232 -2.66 -1.12 -9.16
CA ALA A 232 -1.20 -1.25 -9.06
C ALA A 232 -0.57 -0.06 -8.31
N MET A 233 -0.96 0.08 -7.04
CA MET A 233 -0.44 1.06 -6.10
C MET A 233 0.47 0.40 -5.06
N LEU A 234 1.24 1.22 -4.34
CA LEU A 234 2.18 0.74 -3.31
C LEU A 234 1.47 0.24 -2.03
N ASP A 235 0.21 0.63 -1.84
CA ASP A 235 -0.53 0.46 -0.59
C ASP A 235 -0.91 -1.00 -0.31
N SER A 236 -1.15 -1.80 -1.33
CA SER A 236 -1.48 -3.22 -1.17
C SER A 236 -0.29 -4.07 -0.69
N PRO A 237 0.89 -4.05 -1.34
CA PRO A 237 2.09 -4.71 -0.82
C PRO A 237 2.53 -4.17 0.56
N LEU A 238 2.40 -2.86 0.80
CA LEU A 238 2.63 -2.25 2.11
C LEU A 238 1.76 -2.91 3.18
N THR A 239 0.45 -3.06 2.90
CA THR A 239 -0.50 -3.67 3.82
C THR A 239 -0.13 -5.11 4.14
N LEU A 240 0.23 -5.90 3.13
CA LEU A 240 0.69 -7.28 3.32
C LEU A 240 1.91 -7.35 4.24
N PHE A 241 2.96 -6.57 3.93
CA PHE A 241 4.20 -6.62 4.71
C PHE A 241 4.02 -6.05 6.12
N THR A 242 3.20 -5.00 6.30
CA THR A 242 2.84 -4.48 7.62
C THR A 242 2.12 -5.53 8.47
N TYR A 243 1.11 -6.18 7.90
CA TYR A 243 0.34 -7.21 8.59
C TYR A 243 1.21 -8.42 8.94
N LEU A 244 2.08 -8.83 8.01
CA LEU A 244 3.03 -9.93 8.23
C LEU A 244 4.04 -9.59 9.34
N ALA A 245 4.55 -8.36 9.41
CA ALA A 245 5.45 -7.91 10.47
C ALA A 245 4.78 -8.02 11.85
N ILE A 246 3.54 -7.55 11.95
CA ILE A 246 2.73 -7.60 13.18
C ILE A 246 2.41 -9.05 13.57
N ALA A 247 2.01 -9.89 12.62
CA ALA A 247 1.73 -11.30 12.86
C ALA A 247 2.98 -12.07 13.37
N TYR A 248 4.13 -11.85 12.74
CA TYR A 248 5.39 -12.46 13.20
C TYR A 248 5.82 -11.98 14.58
N ALA A 249 5.64 -10.70 14.92
CA ALA A 249 5.91 -10.20 16.26
C ALA A 249 5.02 -10.87 17.32
N TYR A 250 3.72 -11.02 17.02
CA TYR A 250 2.79 -11.76 17.87
C TYR A 250 3.25 -13.21 18.11
N LEU A 251 3.66 -13.90 17.06
CA LEU A 251 4.17 -15.28 17.12
C LEU A 251 5.58 -15.38 17.73
N GLY A 252 6.21 -14.27 18.12
CA GLY A 252 7.56 -14.26 18.71
C GLY A 252 8.68 -14.45 17.68
N ARG A 253 8.38 -14.37 16.38
CA ARG A 253 9.35 -14.52 15.29
C ARG A 253 10.03 -13.18 14.96
N VAL A 254 10.89 -12.70 15.87
CA VAL A 254 11.54 -11.38 15.79
C VAL A 254 12.23 -11.13 14.45
N ARG A 255 13.05 -12.08 13.96
CA ARG A 255 13.76 -11.94 12.67
C ARG A 255 12.79 -11.80 11.48
N GLY A 256 11.74 -12.64 11.44
CA GLY A 256 10.71 -12.56 10.40
C GLY A 256 9.94 -11.23 10.45
N SER A 257 9.63 -10.75 11.66
CA SER A 257 8.99 -9.45 11.87
C SER A 257 9.86 -8.29 11.38
N THR A 258 11.16 -8.31 11.70
CA THR A 258 12.13 -7.31 11.23
C THR A 258 12.21 -7.30 9.70
N LEU A 259 12.33 -8.47 9.06
CA LEU A 259 12.38 -8.56 7.60
C LEU A 259 11.09 -8.02 6.98
N ALA A 260 9.93 -8.43 7.47
CA ALA A 260 8.64 -7.95 6.95
C ALA A 260 8.47 -6.42 7.14
N LEU A 261 8.90 -5.86 8.28
CA LEU A 261 8.95 -4.41 8.47
C LEU A 261 9.87 -3.72 7.46
N SER A 262 11.05 -4.30 7.22
CA SER A 262 12.02 -3.78 6.25
C SER A 262 11.42 -3.75 4.83
N LEU A 263 10.67 -4.78 4.45
CA LEU A 263 9.96 -4.83 3.17
C LEU A 263 8.80 -3.81 3.12
N ALA A 264 8.04 -3.66 4.21
CA ALA A 264 6.99 -2.64 4.31
C ALA A 264 7.58 -1.22 4.13
N PHE A 265 8.64 -0.90 4.86
CA PHE A 265 9.34 0.38 4.77
C PHE A 265 9.93 0.63 3.38
N SER A 266 10.50 -0.41 2.76
CA SER A 266 11.05 -0.34 1.39
C SER A 266 9.97 -0.29 0.30
N THR A 267 8.70 -0.53 0.65
CA THR A 267 7.54 -0.35 -0.25
C THR A 267 6.99 1.07 -0.16
N LYS A 268 6.80 1.57 1.06
CA LYS A 268 6.32 2.92 1.35
C LYS A 268 6.78 3.32 2.76
N PHE A 269 7.21 4.56 2.97
CA PHE A 269 7.74 4.99 4.28
C PHE A 269 6.73 4.85 5.43
N SER A 270 5.43 4.85 5.14
CA SER A 270 4.39 4.55 6.14
C SER A 270 4.44 3.10 6.67
N GLY A 271 5.29 2.23 6.10
CA GLY A 271 5.64 0.95 6.73
C GLY A 271 6.22 1.11 8.13
N ALA A 272 6.91 2.23 8.41
CA ALA A 272 7.39 2.58 9.75
C ALA A 272 6.27 2.78 10.78
N PHE A 273 5.01 2.96 10.37
CA PHE A 273 3.89 3.18 11.29
C PHE A 273 3.56 1.94 12.15
N ALA A 274 4.04 0.78 11.77
CA ALA A 274 3.98 -0.42 12.61
C ALA A 274 5.02 -0.43 13.76
N VAL A 275 6.07 0.41 13.70
CA VAL A 275 7.19 0.39 14.67
C VAL A 275 6.73 0.49 16.13
N PRO A 276 5.77 1.36 16.53
CA PRO A 276 5.34 1.41 17.93
C PRO A 276 4.75 0.08 18.41
N ALA A 277 3.94 -0.59 17.59
CA ALA A 277 3.41 -1.92 17.91
C ALA A 277 4.55 -2.94 18.06
N LEU A 278 5.45 -3.00 17.05
CA LEU A 278 6.56 -3.94 17.05
C LEU A 278 7.51 -3.73 18.22
N TYR A 279 7.74 -2.48 18.62
CA TYR A 279 8.52 -2.16 19.81
C TYR A 279 7.91 -2.83 21.05
N VAL A 280 6.60 -2.64 21.28
CA VAL A 280 5.90 -3.30 22.39
C VAL A 280 6.00 -4.83 22.29
N GLY A 281 5.83 -5.39 21.10
CA GLY A 281 5.93 -6.83 20.85
C GLY A 281 7.33 -7.39 21.18
N PHE A 282 8.38 -6.73 20.72
CA PHE A 282 9.76 -7.15 20.97
C PHE A 282 10.12 -7.03 22.44
N ARG A 283 9.69 -5.97 23.12
CA ARG A 283 9.88 -5.79 24.57
C ARG A 283 9.16 -6.87 25.38
N ARG A 284 7.94 -7.26 25.00
CA ARG A 284 7.22 -8.39 25.62
C ARG A 284 7.95 -9.74 25.46
N ARG A 285 8.81 -9.86 24.44
CA ARG A 285 9.63 -11.05 24.18
C ARG A 285 11.04 -10.96 24.79
N GLY A 286 11.32 -9.94 25.58
CA GLY A 286 12.59 -9.77 26.28
C GLY A 286 13.73 -9.23 25.41
N VAL A 287 13.45 -8.75 24.17
CA VAL A 287 14.47 -8.13 23.32
C VAL A 287 14.96 -6.84 24.00
N VAL A 288 16.25 -6.71 24.21
CA VAL A 288 16.84 -5.54 24.88
C VAL A 288 16.64 -4.27 24.05
N PRO A 289 16.52 -3.05 24.68
CA PRO A 289 16.21 -1.82 23.97
C PRO A 289 17.12 -1.50 22.79
N ALA A 290 18.45 -1.60 22.97
CA ALA A 290 19.40 -1.32 21.90
C ALA A 290 19.22 -2.23 20.68
N LEU A 291 19.02 -3.54 20.91
CA LEU A 291 18.74 -4.49 19.81
C LEU A 291 17.36 -4.21 19.18
N THR A 292 16.36 -3.79 19.97
CA THR A 292 15.04 -3.41 19.43
C THR A 292 15.18 -2.22 18.48
N VAL A 293 15.94 -1.19 18.83
CA VAL A 293 16.20 -0.04 17.94
C VAL A 293 16.97 -0.48 16.69
N LEU A 294 18.00 -1.32 16.83
CA LEU A 294 18.74 -1.86 15.69
C LEU A 294 17.80 -2.57 14.70
N LEU A 295 16.90 -3.43 15.20
CA LEU A 295 16.01 -4.22 14.37
C LEU A 295 14.83 -3.43 13.77
N LEU A 296 14.34 -2.39 14.45
CA LEU A 296 13.16 -1.63 14.01
C LEU A 296 13.50 -0.35 13.25
N VAL A 297 14.72 0.14 13.34
CA VAL A 297 15.15 1.37 12.65
C VAL A 297 16.28 1.09 11.66
N TYR A 298 17.41 0.57 12.13
CA TYR A 298 18.58 0.42 11.25
C TYR A 298 18.44 -0.70 10.23
N ALA A 299 17.81 -1.83 10.57
CA ALA A 299 17.61 -2.91 9.61
C ALA A 299 16.69 -2.50 8.45
N PRO A 300 15.51 -1.85 8.67
CA PRO A 300 14.70 -1.30 7.58
C PRO A 300 15.44 -0.28 6.71
N LEU A 301 16.21 0.63 7.31
CA LEU A 301 17.03 1.59 6.57
C LEU A 301 18.09 0.89 5.71
N ALA A 302 18.78 -0.11 6.25
CA ALA A 302 19.78 -0.87 5.50
C ALA A 302 19.17 -1.60 4.30
N VAL A 303 18.01 -2.24 4.47
CA VAL A 303 17.28 -2.91 3.37
C VAL A 303 16.80 -1.90 2.33
N PHE A 304 16.27 -0.76 2.76
CA PHE A 304 15.86 0.32 1.86
C PHE A 304 17.05 0.82 1.00
N VAL A 305 18.20 1.09 1.61
CA VAL A 305 19.41 1.52 0.89
C VAL A 305 19.88 0.42 -0.05
N ALA A 306 19.93 -0.85 0.41
CA ALA A 306 20.32 -1.98 -0.43
C ALA A 306 19.41 -2.12 -1.67
N LEU A 307 18.08 -2.02 -1.50
CA LEU A 307 17.15 -2.06 -2.62
C LEU A 307 17.21 -0.81 -3.51
N SER A 308 17.67 0.33 -2.98
CA SER A 308 17.87 1.55 -3.75
C SER A 308 19.20 1.57 -4.51
N THR A 309 20.11 0.63 -4.27
CA THR A 309 21.45 0.62 -4.90
C THR A 309 21.41 0.72 -6.43
N PRO A 310 20.53 0.04 -7.19
CA PRO A 310 20.47 0.22 -8.64
C PRO A 310 20.09 1.64 -9.06
N LEU A 311 19.21 2.29 -8.31
CA LEU A 311 18.78 3.68 -8.55
C LEU A 311 19.89 4.68 -8.20
N ILE A 312 20.63 4.43 -7.13
CA ILE A 312 21.81 5.20 -6.75
C ILE A 312 22.87 5.09 -7.85
N ALA A 313 23.15 3.88 -8.33
CA ALA A 313 24.10 3.65 -9.42
C ALA A 313 23.68 4.38 -10.71
N TYR A 314 22.38 4.38 -11.04
CA TYR A 314 21.85 5.13 -12.17
C TYR A 314 22.08 6.66 -12.00
N LYS A 315 21.83 7.22 -10.81
CA LYS A 315 22.11 8.64 -10.52
C LYS A 315 23.61 8.96 -10.60
N VAL A 316 24.46 8.07 -10.08
CA VAL A 316 25.93 8.19 -10.20
C VAL A 316 26.36 8.25 -11.67
N GLY A 317 25.78 7.40 -12.53
CA GLY A 317 26.03 7.40 -13.96
C GLY A 317 25.65 8.71 -14.64
N ILE A 318 24.52 9.34 -14.27
CA ILE A 318 24.07 10.63 -14.79
C ILE A 318 24.97 11.77 -14.30
N GLU A 319 25.25 11.80 -12.99
CA GLU A 319 25.97 12.91 -12.35
C GLU A 319 27.49 12.82 -12.52
N GLY A 320 27.99 11.69 -13.06
CA GLY A 320 29.40 11.45 -13.33
C GLY A 320 30.30 11.31 -12.09
N SER A 321 29.75 11.29 -10.88
CA SER A 321 30.53 11.05 -9.66
C SER A 321 29.67 10.46 -8.54
N LEU A 322 30.31 9.64 -7.67
CA LEU A 322 29.62 8.99 -6.55
C LEU A 322 29.01 10.02 -5.58
N GLY A 323 29.75 11.04 -5.21
CA GLY A 323 29.27 12.05 -4.26
C GLY A 323 28.05 12.83 -4.76
N ARG A 324 28.09 13.29 -6.02
CA ARG A 324 26.95 14.00 -6.64
C ARG A 324 25.77 13.08 -6.85
N GLY A 325 25.98 11.85 -7.33
CA GLY A 325 24.91 10.87 -7.52
C GLY A 325 24.21 10.49 -6.23
N LEU A 326 24.94 10.27 -5.14
CA LEU A 326 24.37 10.04 -3.82
C LEU A 326 23.57 11.23 -3.31
N ALA A 327 24.10 12.46 -3.45
CA ALA A 327 23.43 13.69 -3.04
C ALA A 327 22.13 13.88 -3.83
N SER A 328 22.15 13.70 -5.17
CA SER A 328 21.00 13.80 -6.03
C SER A 328 19.92 12.76 -5.67
N TRP A 329 20.31 11.51 -5.45
CA TRP A 329 19.39 10.47 -4.99
C TRP A 329 18.78 10.80 -3.62
N TRP A 330 19.60 11.23 -2.65
CA TRP A 330 19.14 11.60 -1.31
C TRP A 330 18.12 12.75 -1.35
N ALA A 331 18.44 13.80 -2.12
CA ALA A 331 17.59 14.97 -2.27
C ALA A 331 16.21 14.60 -2.85
N GLU A 332 16.14 13.66 -3.79
CA GLU A 332 14.86 13.22 -4.36
C GLU A 332 14.15 12.18 -3.48
N ALA A 333 14.89 11.15 -3.01
CA ALA A 333 14.28 9.99 -2.35
C ALA A 333 13.92 10.26 -0.88
N VAL A 334 14.67 11.08 -0.17
CA VAL A 334 14.47 11.33 1.26
C VAL A 334 13.94 12.74 1.51
N GLU A 335 14.69 13.78 1.11
CA GLU A 335 14.28 15.17 1.34
C GLU A 335 13.03 15.52 0.53
N GLY A 336 12.95 15.07 -0.73
CA GLY A 336 11.78 15.24 -1.59
C GLY A 336 10.54 14.60 -1.01
N SER A 337 10.65 13.36 -0.48
CA SER A 337 9.57 12.68 0.20
C SER A 337 9.09 13.44 1.43
N VAL A 338 10.00 13.84 2.31
CA VAL A 338 9.66 14.61 3.53
C VAL A 338 9.00 15.94 3.14
N ARG A 339 9.60 16.66 2.20
CA ARG A 339 9.05 17.93 1.72
C ARG A 339 7.65 17.77 1.13
N TRP A 340 7.46 16.80 0.22
CA TRP A 340 6.16 16.48 -0.34
C TRP A 340 5.10 16.26 0.73
N HIS A 341 5.37 15.39 1.69
CA HIS A 341 4.41 15.08 2.74
C HIS A 341 4.13 16.23 3.72
N LEU A 342 5.06 17.13 3.95
CA LEU A 342 4.88 18.25 4.88
C LEU A 342 4.36 19.53 4.22
N THR A 343 4.61 19.73 2.93
CA THR A 343 4.28 21.00 2.26
C THR A 343 3.16 20.92 1.24
N THR A 344 2.89 19.71 0.68
CA THR A 344 1.82 19.58 -0.30
C THR A 344 0.47 19.69 0.37
N LYS A 345 -0.31 20.67 -0.08
CA LYS A 345 -1.69 20.90 0.37
C LYS A 345 -2.59 20.86 -0.86
N THR A 346 -3.56 19.95 -0.84
CA THR A 346 -4.62 19.95 -1.84
C THR A 346 -5.57 21.09 -1.52
N GLU A 347 -5.73 22.03 -2.45
CA GLU A 347 -6.70 23.11 -2.29
C GLU A 347 -8.13 22.54 -2.36
N PRO A 348 -9.03 22.98 -1.50
CA PRO A 348 -10.43 22.59 -1.56
C PRO A 348 -11.03 22.86 -2.96
N GLY A 349 -11.64 21.85 -3.56
CA GLY A 349 -12.24 21.94 -4.89
C GLY A 349 -11.26 21.81 -6.07
N ARG A 350 -9.96 21.67 -5.81
CA ARG A 350 -8.92 21.40 -6.82
C ARG A 350 -8.22 20.09 -6.49
N GLY A 351 -8.68 18.99 -7.07
CA GLY A 351 -8.11 17.67 -6.85
C GLY A 351 -9.01 16.74 -6.01
N PRO A 352 -8.53 15.53 -5.68
CA PRO A 352 -9.29 14.54 -4.95
C PRO A 352 -9.57 14.98 -3.50
N PRO A 353 -10.69 14.52 -2.90
CA PRO A 353 -11.08 14.91 -1.55
C PRO A 353 -10.04 14.45 -0.52
N VAL A 354 -9.55 15.40 0.27
CA VAL A 354 -8.68 15.15 1.42
C VAL A 354 -9.52 14.63 2.58
N ALA A 355 -9.03 13.62 3.27
CA ALA A 355 -9.67 13.02 4.44
C ALA A 355 -8.68 12.92 5.60
N SER A 356 -9.07 13.42 6.78
CA SER A 356 -8.30 13.22 8.00
C SER A 356 -8.37 11.76 8.47
N PRO A 357 -7.41 11.27 9.29
CA PRO A 357 -7.46 9.89 9.78
C PRO A 357 -8.73 9.50 10.54
N TRP A 358 -9.40 10.45 11.20
CA TRP A 358 -10.70 10.18 11.84
C TRP A 358 -11.86 10.16 10.85
N ASP A 359 -11.77 10.90 9.72
CA ASP A 359 -12.77 10.83 8.65
C ASP A 359 -12.84 9.43 8.05
N TRP A 360 -11.70 8.72 7.99
CA TRP A 360 -11.65 7.35 7.46
C TRP A 360 -12.50 6.37 8.27
N LEU A 361 -12.52 6.56 9.62
CA LEU A 361 -13.34 5.72 10.50
C LEU A 361 -14.85 5.94 10.26
N ALA A 362 -15.22 7.14 9.89
CA ALA A 362 -16.60 7.52 9.61
C ALA A 362 -16.99 7.39 8.11
N GLY A 363 -16.06 6.99 7.25
CA GLY A 363 -16.29 6.87 5.79
C GLY A 363 -16.53 8.21 5.10
N LEU A 364 -16.04 9.32 5.69
CA LEU A 364 -16.20 10.67 5.14
C LEU A 364 -15.11 10.96 4.12
N ASN A 365 -15.44 11.81 3.14
CA ASN A 365 -14.53 12.24 2.06
C ASN A 365 -13.82 11.05 1.36
N PRO A 366 -14.56 10.06 0.86
CA PRO A 366 -13.97 8.88 0.26
C PRO A 366 -13.24 9.22 -1.04
N PHE A 367 -12.04 8.66 -1.21
CA PHE A 367 -11.29 8.80 -2.44
C PHE A 367 -11.85 7.87 -3.51
N VAL A 368 -12.17 8.42 -4.68
CA VAL A 368 -12.60 7.64 -5.85
C VAL A 368 -11.37 7.31 -6.69
N LEU A 369 -11.08 6.01 -6.84
CA LEU A 369 -9.96 5.54 -7.64
C LEU A 369 -10.32 5.42 -9.11
N HIS A 370 -11.58 5.03 -9.42
CA HIS A 370 -12.01 4.82 -10.79
C HIS A 370 -13.48 5.19 -10.99
N TYR A 371 -13.76 5.76 -12.17
CA TYR A 371 -15.11 6.01 -12.67
C TYR A 371 -15.36 5.20 -13.93
N ARG A 372 -16.46 4.48 -13.97
CA ARG A 372 -16.91 3.77 -15.16
C ARG A 372 -18.04 4.54 -15.83
N TYR A 373 -17.98 4.66 -17.14
CA TYR A 373 -19.11 5.19 -17.90
C TYR A 373 -20.21 4.12 -18.03
N VAL A 374 -21.42 4.49 -17.67
CA VAL A 374 -22.63 3.66 -17.82
C VAL A 374 -23.59 4.40 -18.74
N GLU A 375 -23.99 3.76 -19.83
CA GLU A 375 -24.91 4.35 -20.81
C GLU A 375 -26.22 4.75 -20.13
N GLY A 376 -26.71 5.95 -20.43
CA GLY A 376 -27.93 6.51 -19.83
C GLY A 376 -27.78 7.07 -18.41
N VAL A 377 -26.68 6.81 -17.71
CA VAL A 377 -26.42 7.30 -16.34
C VAL A 377 -25.21 8.26 -16.28
N GLY A 378 -24.20 8.05 -17.14
CA GLY A 378 -22.95 8.82 -17.13
C GLY A 378 -21.85 8.13 -16.33
N PHE A 379 -20.92 8.93 -15.75
CA PHE A 379 -19.80 8.41 -14.97
C PHE A 379 -20.23 8.01 -13.55
N VAL A 380 -20.03 6.74 -13.21
CA VAL A 380 -20.33 6.17 -11.90
C VAL A 380 -19.03 5.73 -11.23
N ALA A 381 -18.83 6.14 -9.97
CA ALA A 381 -17.70 5.70 -9.17
C ALA A 381 -17.83 4.21 -8.81
N ASP A 382 -16.97 3.37 -9.34
CA ASP A 382 -17.01 1.92 -9.14
C ASP A 382 -15.87 1.37 -8.27
N LEU A 383 -14.73 2.06 -8.17
CA LEU A 383 -13.70 1.80 -7.19
C LEU A 383 -13.57 2.99 -6.23
N VAL A 384 -13.90 2.75 -4.96
CA VAL A 384 -13.95 3.81 -3.94
C VAL A 384 -13.33 3.33 -2.63
N ALA A 385 -12.48 4.13 -2.05
CA ALA A 385 -11.90 3.88 -0.73
C ALA A 385 -12.77 4.48 0.38
N SER A 386 -13.96 3.92 0.60
CA SER A 386 -14.91 4.38 1.62
C SER A 386 -14.93 3.53 2.90
N GLY A 387 -14.32 2.34 2.86
CA GLY A 387 -14.35 1.38 3.95
C GLY A 387 -15.75 0.87 4.32
N ASN A 388 -15.87 0.41 5.55
CA ASN A 388 -17.14 0.08 6.18
C ASN A 388 -17.29 0.89 7.49
N PRO A 389 -17.88 2.09 7.46
CA PRO A 389 -17.92 2.99 8.61
C PRO A 389 -18.63 2.39 9.82
N VAL A 390 -19.64 1.54 9.61
CA VAL A 390 -20.35 0.89 10.72
C VAL A 390 -19.42 -0.01 11.52
N LEU A 391 -18.67 -0.87 10.83
CA LEU A 391 -17.73 -1.80 11.50
C LEU A 391 -16.50 -1.07 12.05
N TYR A 392 -16.02 -0.02 11.37
CA TYR A 392 -14.90 0.77 11.84
C TYR A 392 -15.24 1.51 13.13
N LEU A 393 -16.37 2.20 13.16
CA LEU A 393 -16.85 2.89 14.37
C LEU A 393 -17.20 1.90 15.48
N ALA A 394 -17.85 0.78 15.17
CA ALA A 394 -18.11 -0.26 16.16
C ALA A 394 -16.81 -0.76 16.79
N THR A 395 -15.76 -1.01 16.00
CA THR A 395 -14.45 -1.41 16.54
C THR A 395 -13.83 -0.33 17.41
N ALA A 396 -13.94 0.94 17.02
CA ALA A 396 -13.43 2.05 17.82
C ALA A 396 -14.16 2.16 19.17
N VAL A 397 -15.50 2.08 19.16
CA VAL A 397 -16.31 2.13 20.40
C VAL A 397 -16.00 0.92 21.29
N LEU A 398 -16.01 -0.30 20.74
CA LEU A 398 -15.71 -1.51 21.51
C LEU A 398 -14.27 -1.48 22.07
N SER A 399 -13.32 -0.90 21.34
CA SER A 399 -11.95 -0.70 21.82
C SER A 399 -11.86 0.20 23.04
N LEU A 400 -12.68 1.25 23.13
CA LEU A 400 -12.78 2.10 24.31
C LEU A 400 -13.47 1.38 25.46
N VAL A 401 -14.53 0.62 25.17
CA VAL A 401 -15.27 -0.14 26.18
C VAL A 401 -14.37 -1.16 26.88
N VAL A 402 -13.50 -1.87 26.15
CA VAL A 402 -12.63 -2.92 26.74
C VAL A 402 -11.34 -2.39 27.34
N LEU A 403 -11.05 -1.09 27.20
CA LEU A 403 -9.78 -0.47 27.62
C LEU A 403 -9.31 -0.88 29.04
N PRO A 404 -10.17 -0.95 30.09
CA PRO A 404 -9.74 -1.35 31.42
C PRO A 404 -9.36 -2.84 31.55
N LYS A 405 -9.62 -3.63 30.52
CA LYS A 405 -9.47 -5.08 30.50
C LYS A 405 -8.62 -5.60 29.33
N LEU A 406 -7.82 -4.74 28.71
CA LEU A 406 -6.99 -5.11 27.56
C LEU A 406 -6.10 -6.34 27.82
N GLY A 407 -5.56 -6.49 29.02
CA GLY A 407 -4.73 -7.62 29.39
C GLY A 407 -5.48 -8.97 29.47
N GLU A 408 -6.82 -8.95 29.54
CA GLU A 408 -7.69 -10.13 29.59
C GLU A 408 -8.15 -10.58 28.21
N LEU A 409 -7.88 -9.82 27.14
CA LEU A 409 -8.18 -10.24 25.77
C LEU A 409 -7.39 -11.51 25.42
N PRO A 410 -7.87 -12.37 24.49
CA PRO A 410 -7.19 -13.60 24.05
C PRO A 410 -5.72 -13.37 23.64
N ASP A 411 -5.44 -12.25 23.00
CA ASP A 411 -4.11 -11.82 22.57
C ASP A 411 -3.41 -10.85 23.54
N ARG A 412 -3.95 -10.72 24.75
CA ARG A 412 -3.45 -9.78 25.78
C ARG A 412 -3.35 -8.34 25.30
N GLY A 413 -4.29 -7.92 24.45
CA GLY A 413 -4.36 -6.57 23.90
C GLY A 413 -3.39 -6.30 22.75
N TRP A 414 -2.82 -7.33 22.14
CA TRP A 414 -1.87 -7.15 21.03
C TRP A 414 -2.54 -6.52 19.79
N SER A 415 -3.67 -7.06 19.36
CA SER A 415 -4.42 -6.51 18.20
C SER A 415 -4.85 -5.06 18.44
N TRP A 416 -5.20 -4.71 19.69
CA TRP A 416 -5.53 -3.34 20.06
C TRP A 416 -4.32 -2.40 19.87
N VAL A 417 -3.16 -2.79 20.42
CA VAL A 417 -1.92 -2.01 20.28
C VAL A 417 -1.54 -1.89 18.80
N ALA A 418 -1.57 -2.99 18.04
CA ALA A 418 -1.21 -3.01 16.64
C ALA A 418 -2.10 -2.07 15.79
N THR A 419 -3.41 -2.15 15.96
CA THR A 419 -4.37 -1.36 15.21
C THR A 419 -4.23 0.13 15.51
N TRP A 420 -4.35 0.48 16.79
CA TRP A 420 -4.45 1.89 17.17
C TRP A 420 -3.10 2.61 17.13
N SER A 421 -1.98 1.93 17.38
CA SER A 421 -0.68 2.59 17.21
C SER A 421 -0.37 2.86 15.73
N THR A 422 -0.69 1.93 14.82
CA THR A 422 -0.51 2.14 13.38
C THR A 422 -1.39 3.28 12.87
N TRP A 423 -2.67 3.32 13.25
CA TRP A 423 -3.58 4.41 12.91
C TRP A 423 -3.13 5.76 13.52
N LEU A 424 -2.68 5.76 14.78
CA LEU A 424 -2.21 6.96 15.48
C LEU A 424 -1.02 7.61 14.77
N MET A 425 -0.16 6.83 14.12
CA MET A 425 0.95 7.40 13.35
C MET A 425 0.47 8.24 12.16
N TYR A 426 -0.65 7.91 11.54
CA TYR A 426 -1.29 8.79 10.55
C TYR A 426 -1.83 10.08 11.19
N VAL A 427 -2.39 9.99 12.41
CA VAL A 427 -2.81 11.17 13.17
C VAL A 427 -1.61 12.05 13.51
N VAL A 428 -0.50 11.46 13.96
CA VAL A 428 0.75 12.19 14.24
C VAL A 428 1.25 12.90 12.97
N LEU A 429 1.26 12.20 11.85
CA LEU A 429 1.67 12.79 10.57
C LEU A 429 0.73 13.93 10.13
N TRP A 430 -0.58 13.79 10.35
CA TRP A 430 -1.56 14.86 10.09
C TRP A 430 -1.31 16.08 10.95
N VAL A 431 -1.07 15.89 12.25
CA VAL A 431 -0.77 16.99 13.19
C VAL A 431 0.57 17.64 12.85
N ALA A 432 1.55 16.87 12.39
CA ALA A 432 2.86 17.38 11.96
C ALA A 432 2.81 18.20 10.67
N GLY A 433 1.67 18.27 9.97
CA GLY A 433 1.47 19.15 8.82
C GLY A 433 1.05 18.47 7.52
N ASN A 434 1.08 17.14 7.43
CA ASN A 434 0.57 16.45 6.24
C ASN A 434 -0.96 16.56 6.18
N ARG A 435 -1.45 17.57 5.48
CA ARG A 435 -2.88 17.84 5.28
C ARG A 435 -3.43 17.25 3.98
N SER A 436 -2.59 16.55 3.20
CA SER A 436 -2.98 15.86 1.96
C SER A 436 -3.01 14.35 2.17
N GLN A 437 -3.71 13.90 3.23
CA GLN A 437 -4.00 12.48 3.43
C GLN A 437 -5.32 12.12 2.75
N TYR A 438 -5.43 10.87 2.33
CA TYR A 438 -6.58 10.35 1.61
C TYR A 438 -7.12 9.10 2.28
N SER A 439 -8.41 8.84 2.13
CA SER A 439 -9.08 7.70 2.76
C SER A 439 -8.50 6.34 2.36
N PHE A 440 -7.84 6.22 1.22
CA PHE A 440 -7.23 4.97 0.79
C PHE A 440 -6.04 4.54 1.67
N TYR A 441 -5.40 5.45 2.44
CA TYR A 441 -4.37 5.05 3.41
C TYR A 441 -4.90 4.13 4.51
N MET A 442 -6.22 4.13 4.73
CA MET A 442 -6.87 3.23 5.68
C MET A 442 -6.67 1.74 5.34
N VAL A 443 -6.32 1.38 4.09
CA VAL A 443 -6.08 -0.01 3.69
C VAL A 443 -5.00 -0.68 4.54
N GLN A 444 -3.97 0.07 4.99
CA GLN A 444 -2.93 -0.47 5.87
C GLN A 444 -3.49 -0.86 7.25
N VAL A 445 -4.52 -0.18 7.73
CA VAL A 445 -5.13 -0.40 9.06
C VAL A 445 -6.32 -1.36 8.99
N THR A 446 -7.03 -1.40 7.87
CA THR A 446 -8.26 -2.18 7.68
C THR A 446 -8.16 -3.65 8.14
N PRO A 447 -7.15 -4.45 7.73
CA PRO A 447 -7.06 -5.84 8.17
C PRO A 447 -6.75 -5.97 9.67
N LEU A 448 -5.99 -5.04 10.25
CA LEU A 448 -5.73 -4.99 11.68
C LEU A 448 -7.02 -4.70 12.46
N LEU A 449 -7.82 -3.78 11.97
CA LEU A 449 -9.07 -3.35 12.58
C LEU A 449 -10.10 -4.50 12.60
N TYR A 450 -10.24 -5.26 11.53
CA TYR A 450 -11.15 -6.42 11.50
C TYR A 450 -10.63 -7.59 12.35
N THR A 451 -9.32 -7.78 12.42
CA THR A 451 -8.71 -8.75 13.36
C THR A 451 -9.03 -8.36 14.81
N LEU A 452 -8.87 -7.08 15.15
CA LEU A 452 -9.23 -6.55 16.47
C LEU A 452 -10.72 -6.73 16.76
N LEU A 453 -11.60 -6.40 15.79
CA LEU A 453 -13.05 -6.57 15.96
C LEU A 453 -13.41 -8.01 16.33
N ALA A 454 -12.80 -9.00 15.68
CA ALA A 454 -13.05 -10.41 15.99
C ALA A 454 -12.60 -10.77 17.41
N VAL A 455 -11.42 -10.31 17.84
CA VAL A 455 -10.92 -10.53 19.21
C VAL A 455 -11.86 -9.89 20.24
N LEU A 456 -12.33 -8.66 19.98
CA LEU A 456 -13.28 -7.95 20.84
C LEU A 456 -14.65 -8.67 20.90
N ALA A 457 -15.19 -9.07 19.74
CA ALA A 457 -16.45 -9.79 19.66
C ALA A 457 -16.40 -11.11 20.42
N TYR A 458 -15.32 -11.88 20.24
CA TYR A 458 -15.10 -13.11 20.98
C TYR A 458 -15.03 -12.89 22.50
N TYR A 459 -14.24 -11.91 22.96
CA TYR A 459 -14.12 -11.57 24.38
C TYR A 459 -15.47 -11.17 24.98
N LEU A 460 -16.22 -10.33 24.26
CA LEU A 460 -17.51 -9.80 24.74
C LEU A 460 -18.67 -10.79 24.61
N SER A 461 -18.50 -11.90 23.88
CA SER A 461 -19.51 -12.96 23.80
C SER A 461 -19.65 -13.75 25.10
N ASP A 462 -18.67 -13.69 26.00
CA ASP A 462 -18.74 -14.31 27.33
C ASP A 462 -19.42 -13.35 28.34
N LEU A 463 -20.55 -13.77 28.90
CA LEU A 463 -21.32 -13.02 29.88
C LEU A 463 -20.51 -12.69 31.17
N ASN A 464 -19.55 -13.55 31.53
CA ASN A 464 -18.70 -13.29 32.70
C ASN A 464 -17.74 -12.14 32.42
N ASN A 465 -17.18 -12.08 31.22
CA ASN A 465 -16.34 -10.97 30.80
C ASN A 465 -17.14 -9.67 30.75
N LEU A 466 -18.37 -9.69 30.21
CA LEU A 466 -19.25 -8.51 30.19
C LEU A 466 -19.57 -8.01 31.61
N ARG A 467 -19.93 -8.93 32.53
CA ARG A 467 -20.21 -8.58 33.93
C ARG A 467 -18.99 -8.02 34.65
N SER A 468 -17.82 -8.63 34.43
CA SER A 468 -16.53 -8.17 34.97
C SER A 468 -16.19 -6.75 34.46
N LEU A 469 -16.37 -6.52 33.18
CA LEU A 469 -16.15 -5.23 32.53
C LEU A 469 -17.08 -4.15 33.07
N ALA A 470 -18.39 -4.43 33.17
CA ALA A 470 -19.38 -3.52 33.76
C ALA A 470 -19.03 -3.14 35.19
N LYS A 471 -18.67 -4.13 36.05
CA LYS A 471 -18.22 -3.86 37.42
C LYS A 471 -16.95 -2.99 37.47
N THR A 472 -16.06 -3.15 36.53
CA THR A 472 -14.81 -2.36 36.46
C THR A 472 -15.12 -0.92 36.08
N TRP A 473 -15.95 -0.67 35.07
CA TRP A 473 -16.39 0.66 34.69
C TRP A 473 -17.15 1.36 35.80
N LEU A 474 -18.07 0.67 36.52
CA LEU A 474 -18.78 1.24 37.67
C LEU A 474 -17.80 1.66 38.76
N ARG A 475 -16.75 0.89 39.04
CA ARG A 475 -15.69 1.25 40.00
C ARG A 475 -14.92 2.49 39.56
N ILE A 476 -14.54 2.56 38.26
CA ILE A 476 -13.85 3.73 37.70
C ILE A 476 -14.71 4.97 37.81
N LEU A 477 -15.98 4.89 37.36
CA LEU A 477 -16.92 6.02 37.45
C LEU A 477 -17.12 6.50 38.90
N LYS A 478 -17.29 5.57 39.85
CA LYS A 478 -17.39 5.92 41.27
C LYS A 478 -16.14 6.68 41.74
N ARG A 479 -14.95 6.23 41.39
CA ARG A 479 -13.68 6.90 41.72
C ARG A 479 -13.56 8.29 41.08
N VAL A 480 -13.95 8.41 39.82
CA VAL A 480 -13.97 9.71 39.12
C VAL A 480 -14.90 10.69 39.82
N VAL A 481 -16.11 10.25 40.18
CA VAL A 481 -17.07 11.09 40.95
C VAL A 481 -16.51 11.48 42.31
N GLN A 482 -15.89 10.57 43.06
CA GLN A 482 -15.26 10.87 44.35
C GLN A 482 -14.11 11.87 44.19
N TYR A 483 -13.29 11.75 43.12
CA TYR A 483 -12.23 12.71 42.80
C TYR A 483 -12.81 14.12 42.50
N LEU A 484 -13.83 14.17 41.65
CA LEU A 484 -14.49 15.45 41.31
C LEU A 484 -15.16 16.12 42.52
N ARG A 485 -15.54 15.34 43.53
CA ARG A 485 -16.09 15.83 44.80
C ARG A 485 -15.02 16.20 45.84
N GLY A 486 -13.74 15.98 45.50
CA GLY A 486 -12.63 16.22 46.43
C GLY A 486 -12.52 15.19 47.57
N GLU A 487 -13.26 14.06 47.48
CA GLU A 487 -13.25 13.00 48.51
C GLU A 487 -11.96 12.14 48.45
N ILE A 488 -11.30 12.11 47.30
CA ILE A 488 -10.01 11.43 47.08
C ILE A 488 -9.05 12.30 46.26
N SER A 489 -7.74 12.14 46.50
CA SER A 489 -6.69 12.77 45.70
C SER A 489 -5.89 11.68 44.91
N ILE A 490 -5.42 12.02 43.71
CA ILE A 490 -4.54 11.16 42.93
C ILE A 490 -3.08 11.51 43.28
N ARG A 491 -2.34 10.59 43.92
CA ARG A 491 -0.91 10.72 44.14
C ARG A 491 -0.17 9.83 43.16
N VAL A 492 0.63 10.41 42.30
CA VAL A 492 1.50 9.67 41.38
C VAL A 492 2.87 9.49 42.04
N GLU A 493 3.18 8.26 42.45
CA GLU A 493 4.54 7.91 42.90
C GLU A 493 5.33 7.30 41.75
N VAL A 494 6.37 7.98 41.34
CA VAL A 494 7.33 7.44 40.36
C VAL A 494 8.41 6.70 41.12
N ARG A 495 8.37 5.37 41.16
CA ARG A 495 9.49 4.54 41.67
C ARG A 495 10.49 4.34 40.54
N VAL A 496 11.64 4.97 40.65
CA VAL A 496 12.79 4.64 39.82
C VAL A 496 13.47 3.42 40.46
N GLU A 497 13.27 2.24 39.88
CA GLU A 497 14.11 1.07 40.25
C GLU A 497 15.49 1.30 39.68
N GLU A 498 16.43 1.62 40.56
CA GLU A 498 17.88 1.57 40.23
C GLU A 498 18.23 0.13 39.82
N GLY A 499 18.56 -0.02 38.53
CA GLY A 499 18.91 -1.31 37.96
C GLY A 499 20.09 -1.90 38.73
N LYS A 500 19.86 -3.04 39.41
CA LYS A 500 20.94 -3.88 39.89
C LYS A 500 21.75 -4.32 38.67
N THR A 501 22.90 -3.70 38.48
CA THR A 501 24.00 -4.21 37.65
C THR A 501 24.37 -5.61 38.14
N ARG A 502 24.06 -6.62 37.35
CA ARG A 502 24.70 -7.94 37.38
C ARG A 502 25.27 -8.24 36.01
#